data_86cff952988b81a627556a162ab92aa6
#
_entry.id   86cff952988b81a627556a162ab92aa6
#
_cell.length_a   1.000
_cell.length_b   1.000
_cell.length_c   1.000
_cell.angle_alpha   90.00
_cell.angle_beta   90.00
_cell.angle_gamma   90.00
#
_symmetry.space_group_name_H-M   'P 1'
#
loop_
_entity.id
_entity.type
_entity.pdbx_description
1 polymer ?
#
loop_
_entity_poly.entity_id
_entity_poly.type
_entity_poly.pdbx_seq_one_letter_code
_entity_poly.pdbx_strand_id
1 'polypeptide(L)'
;MAPDVENTRIVSRSGIGSGTGARFVLQFSTGESFTVVGSGLIGRNPRPEPGEFVDHLVTITEPARSVSKTHLEFGQEDGVLWVSDRHSGNGSIIREPGTEPRPCIPGLRYRLTRGTRVDMGEQFVVVS
;
A
#
# COMPACT_ATOMS: atom_id res chain seq x y z
N MET A 1 -21.30 -4.42 -9.32
CA MET A 1 -21.25 -4.21 -9.53
C MET A 1 -20.70 -4.03 -9.48
N ALA A 2 -20.31 -4.48 -9.10
CA ALA A 2 -19.78 -4.43 -9.11
C ALA A 2 -19.15 -4.46 -8.93
N PRO A 3 -18.71 -4.74 -8.68
CA PRO A 3 -18.08 -4.64 -8.57
C PRO A 3 -17.64 -4.49 -8.48
N ASP A 4 -17.32 -4.67 -8.30
CA ASP A 4 -17.05 -4.33 -8.39
C ASP A 4 -16.71 -4.45 -8.30
N VAL A 5 -16.41 -4.74 -7.96
CA VAL A 5 -16.25 -4.69 -8.05
C VAL A 5 -15.88 -4.63 -8.03
N GLU A 6 -15.64 -4.78 -7.76
CA GLU A 6 -15.54 -4.52 -7.83
C GLU A 6 -15.45 -4.22 -7.52
N ASN A 7 -15.16 -4.54 -7.11
CA ASN A 7 -15.32 -4.01 -6.84
C ASN A 7 -15.40 -3.38 -6.40
N THR A 8 -15.26 -3.35 -6.00
CA THR A 8 -15.60 -2.55 -5.64
C THR A 8 -16.13 -1.79 -5.40
N ARG A 9 -16.14 -1.83 -5.06
CA ARG A 9 -16.77 -1.01 -4.72
C ARG A 9 -17.22 -0.37 -4.08
N ILE A 10 -17.30 -0.37 -3.70
CA ILE A 10 -17.92 0.36 -3.07
C ILE A 10 -18.36 0.94 -2.51
N VAL A 11 -18.31 0.85 -2.15
CA VAL A 11 -18.92 1.50 -1.63
C VAL A 11 -19.26 2.23 -1.09
N SER A 12 -19.29 2.14 -1.04
CA SER A 12 -19.80 2.91 -0.63
C SER A 12 -20.40 3.42 -0.22
N ARG A 13 -20.46 3.20 -0.10
CA ARG A 13 -21.09 3.79 0.27
C ARG A 13 -21.46 4.49 0.87
N SER A 14 -21.39 4.39 1.07
CA SER A 14 -21.66 5.12 1.62
C SER A 14 -21.74 5.90 2.19
N GLY A 15 -21.72 5.87 2.31
CA GLY A 15 -21.67 6.64 2.65
C GLY A 15 -21.62 7.21 3.20
N ILE A 16 -21.74 6.79 3.37
CA ILE A 16 -21.65 7.46 3.77
C ILE A 16 -21.29 8.25 4.17
N GLY A 17 -21.15 8.24 4.21
CA GLY A 17 -20.65 8.93 4.40
C GLY A 17 -20.06 9.35 4.82
N SER A 18 -20.00 8.99 5.00
CA SER A 18 -19.37 9.52 5.40
C SER A 18 -18.46 9.89 5.23
N GLY A 19 -18.81 9.79 5.06
CA GLY A 19 -17.87 10.45 4.52
C GLY A 19 -16.66 10.64 4.85
N THR A 20 -16.54 10.51 5.42
CA THR A 20 -15.37 10.74 5.90
C THR A 20 -14.41 9.91 5.46
N GLY A 21 -14.68 9.03 4.63
CA GLY A 21 -13.67 8.11 4.30
C GLY A 21 -12.69 8.70 3.44
N ALA A 22 -11.55 9.00 3.95
CA ALA A 22 -10.42 9.29 3.12
C ALA A 22 -10.21 8.11 2.22
N ARG A 23 -10.11 8.37 0.95
CA ARG A 23 -9.88 7.34 -0.04
C ARG A 23 -8.51 7.53 -0.62
N PHE A 24 -7.65 6.56 -0.46
CA PHE A 24 -6.29 6.62 -0.96
C PHE A 24 -6.14 5.70 -2.16
N VAL A 25 -5.34 6.13 -3.13
CA VAL A 25 -5.01 5.32 -4.29
C VAL A 25 -3.49 5.13 -4.30
N LEU A 26 -3.08 3.89 -4.48
CA LEU A 26 -1.67 3.53 -4.62
C LEU A 26 -1.39 3.34 -6.10
N GLN A 27 -0.50 4.15 -6.65
CA GLN A 27 -0.13 4.06 -8.05
C GLN A 27 1.30 3.57 -8.15
N PHE A 28 1.48 2.39 -8.71
CA PHE A 28 2.79 1.74 -8.77
C PHE A 28 3.54 2.11 -10.04
N SER A 29 4.86 2.25 -9.94
CA SER A 29 5.71 2.53 -11.09
C SER A 29 5.63 1.46 -12.15
N THR A 30 5.23 0.24 -11.77
CA THR A 30 5.04 -0.86 -12.69
C THR A 30 3.72 -0.82 -13.44
N GLY A 31 2.84 0.15 -13.12
CA GLY A 31 1.60 0.38 -13.85
C GLY A 31 0.32 0.03 -13.10
N GLU A 32 0.40 -0.81 -12.09
CA GLU A 32 -0.79 -1.19 -11.34
C GLU A 32 -1.30 -0.01 -10.51
N SER A 33 -2.59 -0.03 -10.23
CA SER A 33 -3.23 0.99 -9.39
C SER A 33 -4.19 0.28 -8.45
N PHE A 34 -4.22 0.69 -7.20
CA PHE A 34 -5.05 0.03 -6.21
C PHE A 34 -5.68 1.06 -5.28
N THR A 35 -7.00 1.01 -5.15
CA THR A 35 -7.72 1.86 -4.19
C THR A 35 -7.71 1.17 -2.84
N VAL A 36 -7.22 1.86 -1.82
CA VAL A 36 -7.05 1.27 -0.50
C VAL A 36 -8.41 1.08 0.17
N VAL A 37 -8.68 -0.16 0.56
CA VAL A 37 -9.82 -0.52 1.38
C VAL A 37 -9.28 -1.50 2.41
N GLY A 38 -9.26 -1.12 3.68
CA GLY A 38 -8.74 -1.99 4.71
C GLY A 38 -7.23 -2.11 4.67
N SER A 39 -6.74 -3.32 4.89
CA SER A 39 -5.31 -3.60 4.96
C SER A 39 -4.88 -4.56 3.87
N GLY A 40 -3.59 -4.64 3.61
CA GLY A 40 -3.08 -5.55 2.61
C GLY A 40 -1.58 -5.69 2.62
N LEU A 41 -1.10 -6.58 1.77
CA LEU A 41 0.31 -6.82 1.54
C LEU A 41 0.62 -6.55 0.09
N ILE A 42 1.79 -5.99 -0.16
CA ILE A 42 2.26 -5.65 -1.51
C ILE A 42 3.56 -6.38 -1.78
N GLY A 43 3.69 -6.96 -2.96
CA GLY A 43 4.93 -7.61 -3.35
C GLY A 43 4.79 -8.35 -4.66
N ARG A 44 5.84 -9.10 -5.03
CA ARG A 44 5.81 -9.91 -6.25
C ARG A 44 4.91 -11.13 -6.11
N ASN A 45 4.76 -11.61 -4.87
CA ASN A 45 3.91 -12.76 -4.58
C ASN A 45 3.58 -12.72 -3.09
N PRO A 46 2.80 -11.72 -2.66
CA PRO A 46 2.60 -11.48 -1.23
C PRO A 46 1.83 -12.61 -0.57
N ARG A 47 2.26 -12.98 0.63
CA ARG A 47 1.62 -14.03 1.42
C ARG A 47 1.58 -13.63 2.88
N PRO A 48 0.41 -13.74 3.52
CA PRO A 48 0.35 -13.51 4.97
C PRO A 48 1.04 -14.63 5.74
N GLU A 49 1.48 -14.31 6.94
CA GLU A 49 1.99 -15.32 7.85
C GLU A 49 0.84 -16.15 8.41
N PRO A 50 1.12 -17.38 8.90
CA PRO A 50 0.06 -18.18 9.51
C PRO A 50 -0.66 -17.41 10.63
N GLY A 51 -1.98 -17.38 10.57
CA GLY A 51 -2.78 -16.66 11.55
C GLY A 51 -2.92 -15.16 11.27
N GLU A 52 -2.23 -14.64 10.27
CA GLU A 52 -2.33 -13.24 9.91
C GLU A 52 -3.46 -13.06 8.90
N PHE A 53 -4.30 -12.05 9.12
CA PHE A 53 -5.40 -11.75 8.22
C PHE A 53 -5.21 -10.38 7.63
N VAL A 54 -5.27 -10.30 6.30
CA VAL A 54 -5.25 -9.03 5.57
C VAL A 54 -6.40 -9.07 4.58
N ASP A 55 -6.89 -7.88 4.22
CA ASP A 55 -8.02 -7.79 3.31
C ASP A 55 -7.63 -8.01 1.85
N HIS A 56 -6.40 -7.64 1.50
CA HIS A 56 -5.99 -7.65 0.09
C HIS A 56 -4.55 -8.10 -0.07
N LEU A 57 -4.28 -8.72 -1.21
CA LEU A 57 -2.92 -9.04 -1.65
C LEU A 57 -2.71 -8.33 -2.96
N VAL A 58 -1.79 -7.38 -2.99
CA VAL A 58 -1.52 -6.57 -4.18
C VAL A 58 -0.23 -7.05 -4.82
N THR A 59 -0.36 -7.71 -5.94
CA THR A 59 0.77 -8.27 -6.66
C THR A 59 1.26 -7.28 -7.70
N ILE A 60 2.55 -7.00 -7.70
CA ILE A 60 3.15 -6.17 -8.74
C ILE A 60 4.11 -7.03 -9.54
N THR A 61 4.15 -6.79 -10.85
CA THR A 61 5.02 -7.53 -11.76
C THR A 61 6.34 -6.80 -11.86
N GLU A 62 7.44 -7.48 -11.46
CA GLU A 62 8.74 -6.82 -11.45
C GLU A 62 9.80 -7.84 -11.80
N PRO A 63 10.21 -7.89 -13.10
CA PRO A 63 11.15 -8.92 -13.57
C PRO A 63 12.53 -8.84 -12.93
N ALA A 64 12.97 -7.66 -12.50
CA ALA A 64 14.31 -7.51 -11.92
C ALA A 64 14.41 -8.10 -10.51
N ARG A 65 13.28 -8.43 -9.89
CA ARG A 65 13.22 -9.04 -8.56
C ARG A 65 13.84 -8.18 -7.46
N SER A 66 13.85 -6.87 -7.65
CA SER A 66 14.30 -5.95 -6.61
C SER A 66 13.25 -5.78 -5.51
N VAL A 67 11.98 -6.08 -5.82
CA VAL A 67 10.88 -6.07 -4.88
C VAL A 67 10.73 -7.46 -4.28
N SER A 68 10.61 -7.55 -2.96
CA SER A 68 10.46 -8.83 -2.28
C SER A 68 9.09 -9.45 -2.57
N LYS A 69 8.97 -10.76 -2.35
CA LYS A 69 7.68 -11.44 -2.52
C LYS A 69 6.62 -10.77 -1.67
N THR A 70 6.90 -10.55 -0.38
CA THR A 70 6.05 -9.74 0.49
C THR A 70 6.92 -8.59 0.95
N HIS A 71 6.68 -7.39 0.41
CA HIS A 71 7.58 -6.25 0.62
C HIS A 71 7.03 -5.25 1.61
N LEU A 72 5.79 -4.81 1.40
CA LEU A 72 5.14 -3.81 2.25
C LEU A 72 3.81 -4.33 2.76
N GLU A 73 3.47 -3.87 3.94
CA GLU A 73 2.12 -3.99 4.48
C GLU A 73 1.53 -2.59 4.49
N PHE A 74 0.23 -2.49 4.26
CA PHE A 74 -0.46 -1.20 4.36
C PHE A 74 -1.77 -1.38 5.10
N GLY A 75 -2.26 -0.30 5.65
CA GLY A 75 -3.57 -0.26 6.27
C GLY A 75 -4.05 1.16 6.37
N GLN A 76 -5.30 1.30 6.75
CA GLN A 76 -5.92 2.60 6.94
C GLN A 76 -6.60 2.59 8.29
N GLU A 77 -6.31 3.61 9.09
CA GLU A 77 -6.83 3.70 10.43
C GLU A 77 -7.22 5.14 10.69
N ASP A 78 -8.49 5.37 11.03
CA ASP A 78 -9.00 6.71 11.30
C ASP A 78 -8.71 7.69 10.16
N GLY A 79 -8.85 7.21 8.93
CA GLY A 79 -8.64 8.06 7.76
C GLY A 79 -7.18 8.32 7.42
N VAL A 80 -6.25 7.64 8.09
CA VAL A 80 -4.82 7.81 7.85
C VAL A 80 -4.26 6.52 7.28
N LEU A 81 -3.53 6.66 6.17
CA LEU A 81 -2.86 5.53 5.55
C LEU A 81 -1.53 5.30 6.24
N TRP A 82 -1.18 4.05 6.47
CA TRP A 82 0.13 3.70 7.01
C TRP A 82 0.74 2.55 6.19
N VAL A 83 2.07 2.47 6.21
CA VAL A 83 2.81 1.35 5.61
C VAL A 83 3.85 0.84 6.58
N SER A 84 4.26 -0.42 6.37
CA SER A 84 5.31 -1.05 7.17
C SER A 84 6.11 -1.96 6.25
N ASP A 85 7.43 -1.88 6.33
CA ASP A 85 8.30 -2.76 5.56
C ASP A 85 8.30 -4.15 6.21
N ARG A 86 8.10 -5.18 5.41
CA ARG A 86 8.00 -6.55 5.88
C ARG A 86 9.36 -7.25 5.78
N HIS A 87 10.40 -6.63 6.33
CA HIS A 87 11.76 -7.17 6.32
C HIS A 87 12.21 -7.51 4.90
N SER A 88 11.92 -6.60 3.98
CA SER A 88 12.23 -6.79 2.57
C SER A 88 13.74 -6.84 2.33
N GLY A 89 14.13 -7.48 1.22
CA GLY A 89 15.55 -7.65 0.91
C GLY A 89 16.25 -6.33 0.64
N ASN A 90 15.60 -5.41 -0.07
CA ASN A 90 16.20 -4.13 -0.45
C ASN A 90 15.70 -2.95 0.36
N GLY A 91 14.78 -3.18 1.29
CA GLY A 91 14.25 -2.12 2.14
C GLY A 91 13.23 -1.26 1.43
N SER A 92 12.69 -0.31 2.17
CA SER A 92 11.70 0.66 1.69
C SER A 92 12.13 2.04 2.15
N ILE A 93 11.91 3.05 1.31
CA ILE A 93 12.29 4.43 1.61
C ILE A 93 11.10 5.34 1.37
N ILE A 94 10.74 6.12 2.38
CA ILE A 94 9.66 7.08 2.28
C ILE A 94 10.21 8.41 1.80
N ARG A 95 9.62 8.94 0.72
CA ARG A 95 9.99 10.24 0.17
C ARG A 95 8.79 11.15 0.21
N GLU A 96 8.72 11.91 1.26
CA GLU A 96 7.64 12.86 1.47
C GLU A 96 8.05 14.20 0.89
N PRO A 97 7.15 14.94 0.20
CA PRO A 97 7.53 16.23 -0.38
C PRO A 97 8.07 17.16 0.69
N GLY A 98 9.22 17.79 0.38
CA GLY A 98 9.81 18.78 1.28
C GLY A 98 10.57 18.22 2.46
N THR A 99 10.75 16.91 2.53
CA THR A 99 11.50 16.31 3.64
C THR A 99 12.60 15.41 3.12
N GLU A 100 13.54 15.06 3.99
CA GLU A 100 14.60 14.12 3.65
C GLU A 100 14.05 12.72 3.45
N PRO A 101 14.61 11.94 2.54
CA PRO A 101 14.23 10.53 2.41
C PRO A 101 14.42 9.81 3.72
N ARG A 102 13.47 8.96 4.05
CA ARG A 102 13.47 8.27 5.33
C ARG A 102 13.39 6.75 5.12
N PRO A 103 14.50 6.03 5.32
CA PRO A 103 14.46 4.57 5.25
C PRO A 103 13.56 4.01 6.34
N CYS A 104 12.74 3.02 5.97
CA CYS A 104 11.84 2.40 6.92
C CYS A 104 12.57 1.40 7.79
N ILE A 105 12.32 1.45 9.08
CA ILE A 105 12.75 0.40 9.99
C ILE A 105 11.76 -0.75 9.80
N PRO A 106 12.22 -1.97 9.47
CA PRO A 106 11.29 -3.07 9.23
C PRO A 106 10.37 -3.31 10.42
N GLY A 107 9.10 -3.50 10.12
CA GLY A 107 8.09 -3.77 11.14
C GLY A 107 7.49 -2.54 11.77
N LEU A 108 8.08 -1.36 11.57
CA LEU A 108 7.55 -0.13 12.13
C LEU A 108 6.56 0.49 11.15
N ARG A 109 5.44 0.98 11.66
CA ARG A 109 4.42 1.63 10.83
C ARG A 109 4.74 3.11 10.66
N TYR A 110 4.57 3.58 9.43
CA TYR A 110 4.78 4.98 9.07
C TYR A 110 3.51 5.53 8.46
N ARG A 111 3.03 6.65 8.98
CA ARG A 111 1.85 7.33 8.42
C ARG A 111 2.27 8.06 7.16
N LEU A 112 1.41 8.00 6.14
CA LEU A 112 1.70 8.63 4.85
C LEU A 112 0.65 9.64 4.51
N THR A 113 1.09 10.74 3.89
CA THR A 113 0.19 11.74 3.34
C THR A 113 0.12 11.58 1.82
N ARG A 114 -0.91 12.19 1.22
CA ARG A 114 -1.02 12.16 -0.23
C ARG A 114 0.15 12.87 -0.86
N GLY A 115 0.62 12.35 -1.99
CA GLY A 115 1.81 12.86 -2.66
C GLY A 115 3.10 12.20 -2.21
N THR A 116 3.05 11.37 -1.17
CA THR A 116 4.23 10.67 -0.70
C THR A 116 4.56 9.52 -1.65
N ARG A 117 5.84 9.32 -1.89
CA ARG A 117 6.35 8.21 -2.67
C ARG A 117 7.07 7.25 -1.75
N VAL A 118 6.86 5.94 -1.95
CA VAL A 118 7.58 4.91 -1.20
C VAL A 118 8.36 4.07 -2.19
N ASP A 119 9.68 4.06 -2.05
CA ASP A 119 10.55 3.23 -2.89
C ASP A 119 10.58 1.81 -2.34
N MET A 120 10.49 0.83 -3.24
CA MET A 120 10.54 -0.58 -2.92
C MET A 120 11.51 -1.22 -3.91
N GLY A 121 12.77 -1.36 -3.51
CA GLY A 121 13.78 -1.79 -4.47
C GLY A 121 13.93 -0.77 -5.59
N GLU A 122 13.84 -1.23 -6.84
CA GLU A 122 13.93 -0.33 -8.00
C GLU A 122 12.59 0.24 -8.42
N GLN A 123 11.53 -0.12 -7.74
CA GLN A 123 10.19 0.34 -8.06
C GLN A 123 9.69 1.29 -6.98
N PHE A 124 8.57 1.94 -7.24
CA PHE A 124 7.99 2.82 -6.24
C PHE A 124 6.48 2.86 -6.35
N VAL A 125 5.85 3.36 -5.30
CA VAL A 125 4.41 3.61 -5.29
C VAL A 125 4.20 5.05 -4.85
N VAL A 126 3.23 5.71 -5.45
CA VAL A 126 2.84 7.08 -5.09
C VAL A 126 1.45 7.04 -4.51
N VAL A 127 1.27 7.74 -3.39
CA VAL A 127 -0.01 7.84 -2.70
C VAL A 127 -0.77 9.05 -3.22
N SER A 128 -1.99 8.83 -3.66
CA SER A 128 -2.83 9.95 -4.07
C SER A 128 -4.21 9.86 -3.44
#